data_5932f030e60b1c4b9657a42cb3938fdf
#
_entry.id   5932f030e60b1c4b9657a42cb3938fdf
#
_cell.length_a   1.000
_cell.length_b   1.000
_cell.length_c   1.000
_cell.angle_alpha   90.00
_cell.angle_beta   90.00
_cell.angle_gamma   90.00
#
_symmetry.space_group_name_H-M   'P 1'
#
loop_
_entity.id
_entity.type
_entity.pdbx_description
1 polymer ?
#
loop_
_entity_poly.entity_id
_entity_poly.type
_entity_poly.pdbx_seq_one_letter_code
_entity_poly.pdbx_strand_id
1 'polypeptide(L)'
;MPVPLEWQTPSDESSPVTRPASQHLDALEWTSWPADQVAARGKAQWKELLGSGSGCQNDMTVGVVRLRKGESLEPHRHAQPETYFTLSGRGTVTIDDVVHDVDPGSLLFIPGNARHQINNMHDADLTILYAFAISDFSKVQYHF
;
A
#
# COMPACT_ATOMS: atom_id res chain seq x y z
N MET A 1 16.35 -8.18 25.15
CA MET A 1 16.12 -6.91 24.44
C MET A 1 16.96 -6.89 23.18
N PRO A 2 16.38 -6.66 22.02
CA PRO A 2 17.18 -6.41 20.83
C PRO A 2 18.01 -5.15 21.05
N VAL A 3 19.28 -5.22 20.73
CA VAL A 3 20.19 -4.06 20.75
C VAL A 3 19.68 -3.09 19.68
N PRO A 4 19.51 -1.79 19.99
CA PRO A 4 19.17 -0.82 18.96
C PRO A 4 20.24 -0.83 17.89
N LEU A 5 19.84 -0.99 16.63
CA LEU A 5 20.73 -0.77 15.51
C LEU A 5 21.19 0.69 15.58
N GLU A 6 22.48 0.91 15.87
CA GLU A 6 23.05 2.24 15.73
C GLU A 6 23.16 2.56 14.25
N TRP A 7 22.33 3.49 13.81
CA TRP A 7 22.37 3.99 12.44
C TRP A 7 23.57 4.91 12.27
N GLN A 8 24.51 4.50 11.44
CA GLN A 8 25.60 5.39 11.07
C GLN A 8 25.07 6.43 10.09
N THR A 9 25.18 7.70 10.45
CA THR A 9 24.90 8.79 9.52
C THR A 9 25.96 8.80 8.43
N PRO A 10 25.56 8.85 7.14
CA PRO A 10 26.52 9.04 6.07
C PRO A 10 27.27 10.35 6.25
N SER A 11 28.58 10.32 6.08
CA SER A 11 29.46 11.50 6.21
C SER A 11 29.43 12.47 5.03
N ASP A 12 28.54 12.25 4.06
CA ASP A 12 28.40 13.09 2.89
C ASP A 12 27.22 14.05 3.04
N GLU A 13 27.51 15.32 3.25
CA GLU A 13 26.51 16.41 3.41
C GLU A 13 25.68 16.66 2.15
N SER A 14 25.99 16.06 1.00
CA SER A 14 25.25 16.20 -0.27
C SER A 14 24.16 15.17 -0.48
N SER A 15 24.11 14.11 0.33
CA SER A 15 23.06 13.06 0.26
C SER A 15 21.87 13.44 1.12
N PRO A 16 20.63 13.24 0.64
CA PRO A 16 19.44 13.43 1.48
C PRO A 16 19.57 12.57 2.74
N VAL A 17 19.40 13.20 3.90
CA VAL A 17 19.52 12.53 5.20
C VAL A 17 18.39 11.53 5.34
N THR A 18 18.72 10.23 5.20
CA THR A 18 17.80 9.14 5.55
C THR A 18 17.78 8.98 7.07
N ARG A 19 16.61 9.08 7.66
CA ARG A 19 16.42 8.89 9.12
C ARG A 19 15.54 7.69 9.37
N PRO A 20 15.77 6.96 10.46
CA PRO A 20 14.83 5.95 10.91
C PRO A 20 13.46 6.59 11.12
N ALA A 21 12.40 5.89 10.73
CA ALA A 21 11.04 6.29 10.98
C ALA A 21 10.33 5.25 11.83
N SER A 22 9.45 5.72 12.71
CA SER A 22 8.52 4.89 13.46
C SER A 22 7.13 5.46 13.29
N GLN A 23 6.22 4.65 12.79
CA GLN A 23 4.82 5.01 12.58
C GLN A 23 3.93 3.95 13.22
N HIS A 24 2.78 4.39 13.71
CA HIS A 24 1.74 3.47 14.16
C HIS A 24 0.47 3.70 13.34
N LEU A 25 -0.14 2.63 12.90
CA LEU A 25 -1.33 2.67 12.05
C LEU A 25 -2.46 3.50 12.65
N ASP A 26 -2.68 3.38 13.96
CA ASP A 26 -3.76 4.08 14.66
C ASP A 26 -3.52 5.60 14.80
N ALA A 27 -2.29 6.05 14.60
CA ALA A 27 -1.95 7.47 14.62
C ALA A 27 -2.25 8.19 13.31
N LEU A 28 -2.61 7.46 12.26
CA LEU A 28 -2.87 7.98 10.93
C LEU A 28 -4.36 8.01 10.62
N GLU A 29 -4.78 8.97 9.82
CA GLU A 29 -6.14 9.05 9.30
C GLU A 29 -6.28 8.26 7.99
N TRP A 30 -7.47 7.72 7.75
CA TRP A 30 -7.79 7.06 6.49
C TRP A 30 -7.94 8.08 5.36
N THR A 31 -7.29 7.82 4.24
CA THR A 31 -7.43 8.58 2.98
C THR A 31 -8.37 7.84 2.05
N SER A 32 -9.14 8.60 1.28
CA SER A 32 -10.09 8.08 0.28
C SER A 32 -9.87 8.79 -1.05
N TRP A 33 -10.35 8.18 -2.13
CA TRP A 33 -10.45 8.89 -3.40
C TRP A 33 -11.43 10.07 -3.29
N PRO A 34 -11.20 11.17 -4.02
CA PRO A 34 -12.20 12.23 -4.16
C PRO A 34 -13.54 11.68 -4.64
N ALA A 35 -14.64 12.28 -4.19
CA ALA A 35 -15.98 11.75 -4.44
C ALA A 35 -16.31 11.54 -5.93
N ASP A 36 -15.79 12.40 -6.79
CA ASP A 36 -15.95 12.31 -8.25
C ASP A 36 -15.14 11.18 -8.91
N GLN A 37 -14.20 10.58 -8.19
CA GLN A 37 -13.35 9.48 -8.67
C GLN A 37 -13.78 8.10 -8.14
N VAL A 38 -14.64 8.05 -7.13
CA VAL A 38 -15.05 6.80 -6.47
C VAL A 38 -15.71 5.82 -7.44
N ALA A 39 -16.53 6.30 -8.37
CA ALA A 39 -17.18 5.43 -9.35
C ALA A 39 -16.20 4.66 -10.24
N ALA A 40 -15.09 5.30 -10.60
CA ALA A 40 -14.06 4.68 -11.46
C ALA A 40 -13.01 3.89 -10.67
N ARG A 41 -12.76 4.25 -9.42
CA ARG A 41 -11.63 3.74 -8.62
C ARG A 41 -12.04 2.85 -7.45
N GLY A 42 -13.29 2.89 -7.04
CA GLY A 42 -13.82 2.15 -5.89
C GLY A 42 -13.76 2.94 -4.58
N LYS A 43 -14.16 2.27 -3.50
CA LYS A 43 -14.28 2.88 -2.17
C LYS A 43 -13.16 2.48 -1.20
N ALA A 44 -12.09 1.87 -1.68
CA ALA A 44 -10.95 1.53 -0.84
C ALA A 44 -10.42 2.78 -0.13
N GLN A 45 -10.00 2.61 1.11
CA GLN A 45 -9.33 3.62 1.92
C GLN A 45 -7.93 3.14 2.27
N TRP A 46 -7.00 4.06 2.46
CA TRP A 46 -5.62 3.69 2.80
C TRP A 46 -5.01 4.62 3.83
N LYS A 47 -3.97 4.12 4.48
CA LYS A 47 -3.05 4.87 5.35
C LYS A 47 -1.64 4.65 4.84
N GLU A 48 -0.93 5.72 4.52
CA GLU A 48 0.47 5.66 4.11
C GLU A 48 1.35 5.65 5.35
N LEU A 49 2.04 4.54 5.61
CA LEU A 49 2.94 4.38 6.75
C LEU A 49 4.34 4.92 6.44
N LEU A 50 4.81 4.72 5.22
CA LEU A 50 6.12 5.13 4.73
C LEU A 50 5.99 5.62 3.30
N GLY A 51 6.56 6.78 3.00
CA GLY A 51 6.50 7.42 1.70
C GLY A 51 6.74 8.91 1.79
N SER A 52 6.27 9.68 0.83
CA SER A 52 6.48 11.13 0.75
C SER A 52 5.97 11.91 1.97
N GLY A 53 4.91 11.44 2.61
CA GLY A 53 4.31 12.09 3.79
C GLY A 53 4.97 11.76 5.12
N SER A 54 5.89 10.79 5.16
CA SER A 54 6.51 10.34 6.42
C SER A 54 7.68 11.21 6.90
N GLY A 55 8.10 12.19 6.11
CA GLY A 55 9.26 13.02 6.43
C GLY A 55 10.61 12.30 6.29
N CYS A 56 10.60 11.07 5.79
CA CYS A 56 11.77 10.25 5.51
C CYS A 56 11.96 10.10 4.02
N GLN A 57 13.18 10.31 3.56
CA GLN A 57 13.54 9.93 2.21
C GLN A 57 13.98 8.47 2.18
N ASN A 58 13.34 7.69 1.33
CA ASN A 58 13.62 6.26 1.16
C ASN A 58 13.11 5.84 -0.22
N ASP A 59 13.46 4.63 -0.63
CA ASP A 59 13.09 4.10 -1.95
C ASP A 59 11.84 3.20 -1.89
N MET A 60 11.03 3.36 -0.84
CA MET A 60 9.87 2.52 -0.60
C MET A 60 8.65 3.33 -0.21
N THR A 61 7.49 2.89 -0.67
CA THR A 61 6.20 3.29 -0.12
C THR A 61 5.55 2.07 0.51
N VAL A 62 5.10 2.20 1.75
CA VAL A 62 4.42 1.14 2.50
C VAL A 62 3.17 1.73 3.14
N GLY A 63 2.07 1.03 2.99
CA GLY A 63 0.82 1.44 3.62
C GLY A 63 -0.12 0.28 3.84
N VAL A 64 -1.31 0.59 4.32
CA VAL A 64 -2.40 -0.36 4.52
C VAL A 64 -3.62 0.13 3.79
N VAL A 65 -4.20 -0.72 2.96
CA VAL A 65 -5.49 -0.50 2.31
C VAL A 65 -6.58 -1.27 3.06
N ARG A 66 -7.73 -0.65 3.20
CA ARG A 66 -8.92 -1.25 3.82
C ARG A 66 -10.09 -1.22 2.84
N LEU A 67 -10.79 -2.34 2.78
CA LEU A 67 -12.06 -2.48 2.09
C LEU A 67 -13.11 -3.01 3.06
N ARG A 68 -14.22 -2.30 3.19
CA ARG A 68 -15.41 -2.79 3.92
C ARG A 68 -16.20 -3.73 3.03
N LYS A 69 -17.22 -4.36 3.58
CA LYS A 69 -18.11 -5.24 2.83
C LYS A 69 -18.67 -4.55 1.58
N GLY A 70 -18.56 -5.21 0.44
CA GLY A 70 -19.05 -4.73 -0.86
C GLY A 70 -18.19 -3.67 -1.51
N GLU A 71 -17.08 -3.27 -0.88
CA GLU A 71 -16.17 -2.29 -1.44
C GLU A 71 -15.11 -2.94 -2.33
N SER A 72 -14.58 -2.15 -3.24
CA SER A 72 -13.54 -2.56 -4.18
C SER A 72 -12.48 -1.48 -4.34
N LEU A 73 -11.30 -1.91 -4.72
CA LEU A 73 -10.33 -1.10 -5.45
C LEU A 73 -10.42 -1.60 -6.90
N GLU A 74 -10.91 -0.75 -7.78
CA GLU A 74 -11.24 -1.12 -9.15
C GLU A 74 -9.99 -1.53 -9.95
N PRO A 75 -10.14 -2.27 -11.07
CA PRO A 75 -9.01 -2.70 -11.88
C PRO A 75 -8.15 -1.54 -12.33
N HIS A 76 -6.86 -1.62 -12.03
CA HIS A 76 -5.87 -0.60 -12.35
C HIS A 76 -4.51 -1.22 -12.56
N ARG A 77 -3.59 -0.43 -13.08
CA ARG A 77 -2.17 -0.78 -13.21
C ARG A 77 -1.29 0.45 -12.98
N HIS A 78 -0.06 0.19 -12.61
CA HIS A 78 1.01 1.19 -12.50
C HIS A 78 2.36 0.52 -12.81
N ALA A 79 3.38 1.34 -13.12
CA ALA A 79 4.68 0.85 -13.55
C ALA A 79 5.45 0.08 -12.46
N GLN A 80 5.27 0.47 -11.20
CA GLN A 80 5.98 -0.13 -10.09
C GLN A 80 5.45 -1.53 -9.77
N PRO A 81 6.33 -2.52 -9.57
CA PRO A 81 5.93 -3.78 -8.97
C PRO A 81 5.50 -3.56 -7.51
N GLU A 82 4.58 -4.38 -7.05
CA GLU A 82 3.94 -4.21 -5.74
C GLU A 82 3.79 -5.56 -5.04
N THR A 83 3.83 -5.55 -3.72
CA THR A 83 3.45 -6.70 -2.90
C THR A 83 2.23 -6.36 -2.07
N TYR A 84 1.34 -7.36 -1.90
CA TYR A 84 0.23 -7.34 -0.97
C TYR A 84 0.43 -8.43 0.08
N PHE A 85 0.30 -8.06 1.34
CA PHE A 85 0.27 -9.00 2.46
C PHE A 85 -1.02 -8.79 3.25
N THR A 86 -1.88 -9.78 3.28
CA THR A 86 -3.17 -9.68 3.98
C THR A 86 -2.96 -9.76 5.49
N LEU A 87 -3.43 -8.72 6.19
CA LEU A 87 -3.34 -8.60 7.65
C LEU A 87 -4.56 -9.18 8.33
N SER A 88 -5.76 -8.87 7.83
CA SER A 88 -7.02 -9.33 8.40
C SER A 88 -8.12 -9.37 7.35
N GLY A 89 -9.16 -10.14 7.63
CA GLY A 89 -10.28 -10.31 6.73
C GLY A 89 -9.99 -11.30 5.59
N ARG A 90 -10.93 -11.38 4.66
CA ARG A 90 -10.87 -12.23 3.47
C ARG A 90 -11.38 -11.46 2.27
N GLY A 91 -10.88 -11.80 1.11
CA GLY A 91 -11.34 -11.20 -0.14
C GLY A 91 -10.71 -11.87 -1.34
N THR A 92 -10.78 -11.19 -2.47
CA THR A 92 -10.14 -11.62 -3.71
C THR A 92 -9.29 -10.50 -4.28
N VAL A 93 -8.16 -10.89 -4.84
CA VAL A 93 -7.30 -10.03 -5.66
C VAL A 93 -7.22 -10.66 -7.04
N THR A 94 -7.61 -9.94 -8.06
CA THR A 94 -7.49 -10.39 -9.45
C THR A 94 -6.26 -9.73 -10.06
N ILE A 95 -5.36 -10.54 -10.60
CA ILE A 95 -4.13 -10.08 -11.27
C ILE A 95 -4.13 -10.67 -12.68
N ASP A 96 -4.12 -9.80 -13.70
CA ASP A 96 -4.17 -10.20 -15.12
C ASP A 96 -5.23 -11.30 -15.38
N ASP A 97 -6.47 -11.05 -14.95
CA ASP A 97 -7.64 -11.93 -15.07
C ASP A 97 -7.60 -13.23 -14.24
N VAL A 98 -6.55 -13.45 -13.44
CA VAL A 98 -6.47 -14.59 -12.52
C VAL A 98 -6.93 -14.16 -11.13
N VAL A 99 -7.94 -14.83 -10.61
CA VAL A 99 -8.51 -14.56 -9.28
C VAL A 99 -7.73 -15.32 -8.21
N HIS A 100 -7.28 -14.61 -7.20
CA HIS A 100 -6.61 -15.15 -6.02
C HIS A 100 -7.46 -14.90 -4.79
N ASP A 101 -7.83 -15.93 -4.06
CA ASP A 101 -8.43 -15.79 -2.74
C ASP A 101 -7.34 -15.40 -1.74
N VAL A 102 -7.62 -14.43 -0.89
CA VAL A 102 -6.69 -13.95 0.14
C VAL A 102 -7.32 -14.01 1.52
N ASP A 103 -6.52 -14.39 2.49
CA ASP A 103 -6.83 -14.44 3.91
C ASP A 103 -5.61 -14.00 4.73
N PRO A 104 -5.71 -13.86 6.07
CA PRO A 104 -4.57 -13.41 6.87
C PRO A 104 -3.32 -14.26 6.65
N GLY A 105 -2.22 -13.61 6.28
CA GLY A 105 -0.96 -14.26 5.95
C GLY A 105 -0.73 -14.53 4.45
N SER A 106 -1.69 -14.25 3.58
CA SER A 106 -1.51 -14.36 2.13
C SER A 106 -0.56 -13.28 1.61
N LEU A 107 0.45 -13.67 0.85
CA LEU A 107 1.34 -12.78 0.11
C LEU A 107 1.09 -12.91 -1.39
N LEU A 108 0.90 -11.78 -2.05
CA LEU A 108 0.86 -11.69 -3.50
C LEU A 108 1.96 -10.76 -4.00
N PHE A 109 2.62 -11.15 -5.07
CA PHE A 109 3.50 -10.28 -5.84
C PHE A 109 2.79 -9.87 -7.13
N ILE A 110 2.74 -8.57 -7.37
CA ILE A 110 2.11 -7.96 -8.54
C ILE A 110 3.21 -7.36 -9.40
N PRO A 111 3.51 -7.95 -10.56
CA PRO A 111 4.51 -7.39 -11.47
C PRO A 111 4.15 -5.98 -11.92
N GLY A 112 5.16 -5.19 -12.25
CA GLY A 112 4.94 -3.87 -12.84
C GLY A 112 4.01 -3.93 -14.05
N ASN A 113 3.08 -3.00 -14.14
CA ASN A 113 2.04 -2.89 -15.18
C ASN A 113 1.02 -4.03 -15.23
N ALA A 114 1.07 -5.01 -14.34
CA ALA A 114 0.02 -6.02 -14.24
C ALA A 114 -1.28 -5.38 -13.75
N ARG A 115 -2.39 -5.65 -14.46
CA ARG A 115 -3.71 -5.14 -14.09
C ARG A 115 -4.23 -5.88 -12.88
N HIS A 116 -4.64 -5.17 -11.84
CA HIS A 116 -5.09 -5.80 -10.60
C HIS A 116 -6.22 -5.03 -9.93
N GLN A 117 -7.02 -5.76 -9.15
CA GLN A 117 -8.13 -5.23 -8.38
C GLN A 117 -8.28 -5.98 -7.06
N ILE A 118 -8.92 -5.34 -6.10
CA ILE A 118 -9.26 -5.94 -4.81
C ILE A 118 -10.77 -5.87 -4.61
N ASN A 119 -11.38 -6.96 -4.16
CA ASN A 119 -12.78 -7.00 -3.80
C ASN A 119 -12.97 -7.62 -2.41
N ASN A 120 -13.86 -7.03 -1.62
CA ASN A 120 -14.31 -7.60 -0.37
C ASN A 120 -15.82 -7.84 -0.40
N MET A 121 -16.22 -9.09 -0.52
CA MET A 121 -17.64 -9.52 -0.46
C MET A 121 -18.02 -10.11 0.88
N HIS A 122 -17.11 -10.12 1.86
CA HIS A 122 -17.32 -10.65 3.21
C HIS A 122 -17.77 -9.55 4.18
N ASP A 123 -18.36 -9.94 5.31
CA ASP A 123 -18.86 -8.99 6.30
C ASP A 123 -17.78 -8.23 7.06
N ALA A 124 -16.65 -8.89 7.33
CA ALA A 124 -15.52 -8.27 8.00
C ALA A 124 -14.69 -7.41 7.04
N ASP A 125 -14.08 -6.35 7.56
CA ASP A 125 -13.13 -5.53 6.80
C ASP A 125 -11.95 -6.36 6.32
N LEU A 126 -11.54 -6.14 5.08
CA LEU A 126 -10.30 -6.66 4.51
C LEU A 126 -9.22 -5.59 4.65
N THR A 127 -8.10 -5.92 5.29
CA THR A 127 -6.93 -5.04 5.39
C THR A 127 -5.71 -5.71 4.80
N ILE A 128 -5.04 -5.00 3.90
CA ILE A 128 -3.86 -5.49 3.17
C ILE A 128 -2.74 -4.48 3.33
N LEU A 129 -1.57 -4.96 3.75
CA LEU A 129 -0.33 -4.19 3.68
C LEU A 129 0.13 -4.18 2.22
N TYR A 130 0.39 -3.00 1.67
CA TYR A 130 1.00 -2.85 0.36
C TYR A 130 2.39 -2.23 0.46
N ALA A 131 3.28 -2.63 -0.42
CA ALA A 131 4.61 -2.05 -0.54
C ALA A 131 5.07 -2.03 -2.00
N PHE A 132 5.64 -0.93 -2.41
CA PHE A 132 6.26 -0.80 -3.72
C PHE A 132 7.45 0.17 -3.72
N ALA A 133 8.32 0.01 -4.73
CA ALA A 133 9.61 0.68 -4.81
C ALA A 133 9.47 2.07 -5.44
N ILE A 134 8.95 3.02 -4.67
CA ILE A 134 8.94 4.45 -5.01
C ILE A 134 8.85 5.26 -3.72
N SER A 135 9.66 6.29 -3.60
CA SER A 135 9.70 7.13 -2.40
C SER A 135 8.56 8.15 -2.32
N ASP A 136 7.95 8.48 -3.43
CA ASP A 136 6.89 9.48 -3.52
C ASP A 136 5.63 8.88 -4.15
N PHE A 137 4.68 8.53 -3.31
CA PHE A 137 3.39 7.97 -3.70
C PHE A 137 2.65 8.86 -4.70
N SER A 138 2.79 10.18 -4.60
CA SER A 138 2.14 11.12 -5.51
C SER A 138 2.61 11.02 -6.96
N LYS A 139 3.78 10.40 -7.20
CA LYS A 139 4.34 10.16 -8.53
C LYS A 139 3.87 8.86 -9.17
N VAL A 140 3.15 8.02 -8.45
CA VAL A 140 2.57 6.81 -9.02
C VAL A 140 1.47 7.19 -10.00
N GLN A 141 1.61 6.78 -11.24
CA GLN A 141 0.60 6.98 -12.27
C GLN A 141 -0.30 5.76 -12.35
N TYR A 142 -1.51 5.92 -11.84
CA TYR A 142 -2.53 4.88 -11.90
C TYR A 142 -3.29 4.96 -13.23
N HIS A 143 -3.49 3.81 -13.85
CA HIS A 143 -4.30 3.64 -15.04
C HIS A 143 -5.47 2.71 -14.71
N PHE A 144 -6.62 3.30 -14.52
CA PHE A 144 -7.88 2.60 -14.26
C PHE A 144 -8.61 2.21 -15.55
#